data_c84ed9b7dcfb8b3b7044a93341d4fd2f
#
_entry.id   c84ed9b7dcfb8b3b7044a93341d4fd2f
#
_cell.length_a   1.000
_cell.length_b   1.000
_cell.length_c   1.000
_cell.angle_alpha   90.00
_cell.angle_beta   90.00
_cell.angle_gamma   90.00
#
_symmetry.space_group_name_H-M   'P 1'
#
loop_
_entity.id
_entity.type
_entity.pdbx_description
1 polymer ?
#
loop_
_entity_poly.entity_id
_entity_poly.type
_entity_poly.pdbx_seq_one_letter_code
_entity_poly.pdbx_strand_id
1 'polypeptide(L)'
;MQSQAQQLPAPAAQQVVLETSTGIIVMEVFPGAAPNYVKKFLDRIDNGFYVGTTFHRAVPLGIIQGGDPLSRDPKKRDLYGTGGLNELKREPNQLSHVRGTVSGVLIPGNPDSAGSQFFICVTDQKQLDGQFTAFGRVVEGMEVVEKISQLPTDNEQRIEPRVEIAKTYLRDRPKPEPIPFAAATPEEMAKYRVVIATSLGNIEVALFPEVAPEHVRQFLRFAQLGLYDGTTFHRVVPRFVIQGGSISSRREPVPQRYAPLLKSLKAEFNSRLHVRGAVSMARTADPDSGMDSFFIVLEPQPQLDGKYSVFGQVVSGIDVVDAIASAPLNGERPIQQIEIRMKVIK
;
A
#
# COMPACT_ATOMS: atom_id res chain seq x y z
N MET A 1 -6.79 13.63 -16.33
CA MET A 1 -7.95 13.50 -15.42
C MET A 1 -7.46 12.80 -14.16
N GLN A 2 -7.30 13.57 -13.08
CA GLN A 2 -6.95 12.99 -11.77
C GLN A 2 -8.11 12.12 -11.31
N SER A 3 -7.85 10.82 -11.12
CA SER A 3 -8.78 9.92 -10.46
C SER A 3 -8.98 10.45 -9.03
N GLN A 4 -10.14 11.04 -8.76
CA GLN A 4 -10.55 11.31 -7.38
C GLN A 4 -10.58 9.97 -6.66
N ALA A 5 -9.70 9.78 -5.69
CA ALA A 5 -9.72 8.61 -4.85
C ALA A 5 -11.11 8.52 -4.20
N GLN A 6 -11.88 7.50 -4.55
CA GLN A 6 -13.21 7.29 -4.01
C GLN A 6 -13.12 7.19 -2.49
N GLN A 7 -13.80 8.07 -1.77
CA GLN A 7 -13.85 8.02 -0.31
C GLN A 7 -14.66 6.80 0.11
N LEU A 8 -13.99 5.82 0.71
CA LEU A 8 -14.64 4.61 1.21
C LEU A 8 -15.58 4.94 2.37
N PRO A 9 -16.72 4.24 2.49
CA PRO A 9 -17.58 4.34 3.67
C PRO A 9 -16.82 3.92 4.94
N ALA A 10 -17.31 4.37 6.10
CA ALA A 10 -16.75 3.95 7.37
C ALA A 10 -16.86 2.42 7.51
N PRO A 11 -15.75 1.71 7.80
CA PRO A 11 -15.81 0.27 8.03
C PRO A 11 -16.43 -0.06 9.37
N ALA A 12 -16.85 -1.33 9.52
CA ALA A 12 -17.29 -1.87 10.82
C ALA A 12 -16.18 -1.75 11.88
N ALA A 13 -16.56 -1.75 13.16
CA ALA A 13 -15.62 -1.68 14.28
C ALA A 13 -14.64 -2.87 14.31
N GLN A 14 -15.09 -4.03 13.83
CA GLN A 14 -14.31 -5.26 13.78
C GLN A 14 -13.92 -5.61 12.34
N GLN A 15 -12.80 -6.31 12.22
CA GLN A 15 -12.30 -6.91 11.00
C GLN A 15 -12.64 -8.39 10.98
N VAL A 16 -12.89 -8.92 9.79
CA VAL A 16 -13.09 -10.34 9.54
C VAL A 16 -11.75 -11.00 9.24
N VAL A 17 -11.44 -12.10 9.92
CA VAL A 17 -10.26 -12.92 9.66
C VAL A 17 -10.69 -14.27 9.11
N LEU A 18 -10.12 -14.65 7.96
CA LEU A 18 -10.21 -15.98 7.38
C LEU A 18 -8.83 -16.64 7.44
N GLU A 19 -8.68 -17.69 8.24
CA GLU A 19 -7.50 -18.55 8.21
C GLU A 19 -7.74 -19.67 7.17
N THR A 20 -6.95 -19.66 6.11
CA THR A 20 -7.05 -20.66 5.04
C THR A 20 -5.85 -21.59 5.05
N SER A 21 -5.95 -22.71 4.34
CA SER A 21 -4.81 -23.61 4.12
C SER A 21 -3.63 -22.97 3.35
N THR A 22 -3.86 -21.78 2.77
CA THR A 22 -2.85 -21.06 1.99
C THR A 22 -2.27 -19.85 2.73
N GLY A 23 -2.94 -19.38 3.78
CA GLY A 23 -2.56 -18.24 4.59
C GLY A 23 -3.76 -17.48 5.15
N ILE A 24 -3.50 -16.34 5.78
CA ILE A 24 -4.52 -15.51 6.44
C ILE A 24 -4.96 -14.39 5.52
N ILE A 25 -6.28 -14.16 5.43
CA ILE A 25 -6.89 -13.02 4.73
C ILE A 25 -7.69 -12.22 5.77
N VAL A 26 -7.45 -10.92 5.85
CA VAL A 26 -8.18 -10.01 6.73
C VAL A 26 -8.95 -9.00 5.91
N MET A 27 -10.21 -8.80 6.25
CA MET A 27 -11.14 -7.92 5.53
C MET A 27 -11.78 -6.89 6.45
N GLU A 28 -11.96 -5.68 5.94
CA GLU A 28 -12.90 -4.69 6.46
C GLU A 28 -14.20 -4.79 5.68
N VAL A 29 -15.32 -4.59 6.35
CA VAL A 29 -16.66 -4.57 5.74
C VAL A 29 -17.31 -3.22 5.97
N PHE A 30 -18.19 -2.80 5.05
CA PHE A 30 -18.76 -1.46 4.96
C PHE A 30 -20.27 -1.50 5.19
N PRO A 31 -20.77 -1.45 6.45
CA PRO A 31 -22.21 -1.47 6.74
C PRO A 31 -23.00 -0.33 6.07
N GLY A 32 -22.35 0.83 5.88
CA GLY A 32 -22.96 1.97 5.19
C GLY A 32 -23.17 1.78 3.69
N ALA A 33 -22.47 0.82 3.06
CA ALA A 33 -22.61 0.52 1.65
C ALA A 33 -23.58 -0.63 1.36
N ALA A 34 -23.61 -1.64 2.24
CA ALA A 34 -24.42 -2.86 2.08
C ALA A 34 -24.85 -3.41 3.45
N PRO A 35 -25.81 -2.77 4.14
CA PRO A 35 -26.15 -3.08 5.52
C PRO A 35 -26.66 -4.50 5.74
N ASN A 36 -27.53 -5.02 4.88
CA ASN A 36 -28.07 -6.36 5.03
C ASN A 36 -27.00 -7.43 4.71
N TYR A 37 -26.20 -7.16 3.68
CA TYR A 37 -25.12 -8.07 3.28
C TYR A 37 -24.09 -8.18 4.39
N VAL A 38 -23.61 -7.04 4.89
CA VAL A 38 -22.62 -6.99 5.98
C VAL A 38 -23.13 -7.66 7.24
N LYS A 39 -24.37 -7.33 7.65
CA LYS A 39 -24.97 -7.96 8.83
C LYS A 39 -24.96 -9.49 8.71
N LYS A 40 -25.50 -10.01 7.59
CA LYS A 40 -25.58 -11.46 7.38
C LYS A 40 -24.19 -12.12 7.27
N PHE A 41 -23.23 -11.42 6.66
CA PHE A 41 -21.86 -11.89 6.55
C PHE A 41 -21.19 -12.01 7.92
N LEU A 42 -21.31 -10.97 8.76
CA LEU A 42 -20.75 -10.97 10.12
C LEU A 42 -21.42 -12.03 11.00
N ASP A 43 -22.75 -12.18 10.94
CA ASP A 43 -23.48 -13.25 11.66
C ASP A 43 -22.94 -14.65 11.27
N ARG A 44 -22.59 -14.86 9.98
CA ARG A 44 -22.03 -16.13 9.48
C ARG A 44 -20.58 -16.34 9.92
N ILE A 45 -19.80 -15.30 10.03
CA ILE A 45 -18.44 -15.35 10.57
C ILE A 45 -18.47 -15.77 12.04
N ASP A 46 -19.31 -15.12 12.83
CA ASP A 46 -19.41 -15.31 14.27
C ASP A 46 -19.89 -16.73 14.64
N ASN A 47 -20.85 -17.27 13.88
CA ASN A 47 -21.35 -18.63 14.09
C ASN A 47 -20.53 -19.73 13.39
N GLY A 48 -19.39 -19.40 12.77
CA GLY A 48 -18.50 -20.37 12.13
C GLY A 48 -19.05 -20.95 10.82
N PHE A 49 -20.06 -20.34 10.19
CA PHE A 49 -20.67 -20.86 8.96
C PHE A 49 -19.66 -21.14 7.85
N TYR A 50 -18.60 -20.36 7.72
CA TYR A 50 -17.63 -20.52 6.64
C TYR A 50 -16.55 -21.57 6.93
N VAL A 51 -16.46 -22.09 8.16
CA VAL A 51 -15.47 -23.12 8.52
C VAL A 51 -15.73 -24.40 7.72
N GLY A 52 -14.67 -24.93 7.12
CA GLY A 52 -14.70 -26.11 6.24
C GLY A 52 -15.18 -25.81 4.81
N THR A 53 -15.71 -24.62 4.50
CA THR A 53 -15.96 -24.21 3.11
C THR A 53 -14.63 -23.89 2.41
N THR A 54 -14.66 -23.74 1.08
CA THR A 54 -13.43 -23.50 0.31
C THR A 54 -13.53 -22.23 -0.54
N PHE A 55 -12.39 -21.70 -0.90
CA PHE A 55 -12.27 -20.96 -2.15
C PHE A 55 -12.29 -22.02 -3.26
N HIS A 56 -13.42 -22.13 -3.92
CA HIS A 56 -13.70 -23.22 -4.86
C HIS A 56 -13.49 -22.83 -6.32
N ARG A 57 -13.42 -21.52 -6.64
CA ARG A 57 -13.26 -21.05 -8.01
C ARG A 57 -12.25 -19.91 -8.08
N ALA A 58 -11.43 -19.92 -9.14
CA ALA A 58 -10.51 -18.83 -9.46
C ALA A 58 -10.58 -18.49 -10.94
N VAL A 59 -10.61 -17.19 -11.22
CA VAL A 59 -10.35 -16.64 -12.55
C VAL A 59 -8.99 -15.95 -12.45
N PRO A 60 -7.95 -16.46 -13.13
CA PRO A 60 -6.61 -15.86 -13.05
C PRO A 60 -6.64 -14.36 -13.36
N LEU A 61 -5.97 -13.57 -12.53
CA LEU A 61 -5.96 -12.09 -12.58
C LEU A 61 -7.35 -11.43 -12.47
N GLY A 62 -8.42 -12.18 -12.26
CA GLY A 62 -9.79 -11.70 -12.11
C GLY A 62 -10.23 -11.72 -10.65
N ILE A 63 -10.76 -12.84 -10.23
CA ILE A 63 -11.35 -13.03 -8.90
C ILE A 63 -11.00 -14.41 -8.31
N ILE A 64 -11.09 -14.51 -6.99
CA ILE A 64 -11.28 -15.79 -6.29
C ILE A 64 -12.67 -15.80 -5.65
N GLN A 65 -13.37 -16.94 -5.66
CA GLN A 65 -14.73 -17.08 -5.16
C GLN A 65 -14.82 -18.21 -4.13
N GLY A 66 -15.52 -17.93 -3.03
CA GLY A 66 -15.70 -18.86 -1.94
C GLY A 66 -17.06 -18.73 -1.25
N GLY A 67 -17.21 -19.44 -0.11
CA GLY A 67 -18.38 -19.33 0.76
C GLY A 67 -19.59 -20.16 0.34
N ASP A 68 -19.44 -21.12 -0.57
CA ASP A 68 -20.46 -22.13 -0.89
C ASP A 68 -20.47 -23.21 0.19
N PRO A 69 -21.61 -23.44 0.89
CA PRO A 69 -21.71 -24.49 1.89
C PRO A 69 -21.54 -25.91 1.34
N LEU A 70 -21.83 -26.15 0.05
CA LEU A 70 -21.61 -27.44 -0.60
C LEU A 70 -20.13 -27.78 -0.73
N SER A 71 -19.27 -26.78 -0.71
CA SER A 71 -17.82 -26.96 -0.85
C SER A 71 -17.16 -27.61 0.38
N ARG A 72 -17.90 -27.83 1.47
CA ARG A 72 -17.42 -28.61 2.61
C ARG A 72 -17.23 -30.09 2.26
N ASP A 73 -18.07 -30.62 1.36
CA ASP A 73 -18.04 -32.03 0.97
C ASP A 73 -17.29 -32.20 -0.36
N PRO A 74 -16.07 -32.78 -0.35
CA PRO A 74 -15.31 -33.03 -1.58
C PRO A 74 -16.05 -33.88 -2.62
N LYS A 75 -17.01 -34.71 -2.21
CA LYS A 75 -17.82 -35.55 -3.10
C LYS A 75 -18.84 -34.74 -3.91
N LYS A 76 -19.11 -33.49 -3.50
CA LYS A 76 -20.05 -32.58 -4.18
C LYS A 76 -19.35 -31.57 -5.08
N ARG A 77 -18.10 -31.82 -5.51
CA ARG A 77 -17.30 -30.88 -6.28
C ARG A 77 -18.04 -30.34 -7.52
N ASP A 78 -18.80 -31.18 -8.20
CA ASP A 78 -19.57 -30.78 -9.41
C ASP A 78 -20.70 -29.79 -9.10
N LEU A 79 -21.11 -29.66 -7.83
CA LEU A 79 -22.14 -28.74 -7.38
C LEU A 79 -21.57 -27.45 -6.78
N TYR A 80 -20.25 -27.31 -6.72
CA TYR A 80 -19.64 -26.12 -6.15
C TYR A 80 -20.05 -24.86 -6.95
N GLY A 81 -20.40 -23.80 -6.23
CA GLY A 81 -20.94 -22.57 -6.79
C GLY A 81 -22.47 -22.49 -6.82
N THR A 82 -23.19 -23.57 -6.48
CA THR A 82 -24.65 -23.61 -6.53
C THR A 82 -25.33 -23.47 -5.16
N GLY A 83 -24.59 -23.66 -4.06
CA GLY A 83 -25.14 -23.59 -2.70
C GLY A 83 -25.12 -22.19 -2.09
N GLY A 84 -25.96 -21.97 -1.07
CA GLY A 84 -25.97 -20.73 -0.28
C GLY A 84 -26.35 -19.48 -1.06
N LEU A 85 -27.21 -19.60 -2.02
CA LEU A 85 -27.74 -18.51 -2.85
C LEU A 85 -29.24 -18.28 -2.56
N ASN A 86 -29.84 -17.21 -3.11
CA ASN A 86 -31.28 -16.84 -2.96
C ASN A 86 -31.67 -16.49 -1.53
N GLU A 87 -30.77 -15.91 -0.73
CA GLU A 87 -31.02 -15.52 0.66
C GLU A 87 -31.03 -14.00 0.87
N LEU A 88 -30.41 -13.25 -0.04
CA LEU A 88 -30.26 -11.80 0.03
C LEU A 88 -30.57 -11.16 -1.31
N LYS A 89 -31.13 -9.95 -1.26
CA LYS A 89 -31.26 -9.08 -2.42
C LYS A 89 -29.96 -8.34 -2.66
N ARG A 90 -29.74 -7.98 -3.92
CA ARG A 90 -28.63 -7.09 -4.28
C ARG A 90 -28.81 -5.72 -3.62
N GLU A 91 -27.74 -5.19 -3.05
CA GLU A 91 -27.64 -3.82 -2.51
C GLU A 91 -26.71 -3.00 -3.41
N PRO A 92 -27.21 -2.38 -4.49
CA PRO A 92 -26.38 -1.60 -5.39
C PRO A 92 -25.74 -0.42 -4.66
N ASN A 93 -24.46 -0.22 -4.87
CA ASN A 93 -23.74 0.91 -4.30
C ASN A 93 -22.65 1.39 -5.28
N GLN A 94 -21.95 2.46 -4.92
CA GLN A 94 -20.96 3.09 -5.79
C GLN A 94 -19.52 2.58 -5.55
N LEU A 95 -19.32 1.55 -4.73
CA LEU A 95 -17.99 0.99 -4.51
C LEU A 95 -17.47 0.35 -5.79
N SER A 96 -16.28 0.76 -6.21
CA SER A 96 -15.62 0.18 -7.38
C SER A 96 -14.99 -1.16 -7.05
N HIS A 97 -15.08 -2.09 -8.00
CA HIS A 97 -14.43 -3.39 -7.96
C HIS A 97 -12.95 -3.25 -8.33
N VAL A 98 -12.18 -2.65 -7.44
CA VAL A 98 -10.72 -2.55 -7.57
C VAL A 98 -10.06 -3.71 -6.82
N ARG A 99 -8.74 -3.89 -7.00
CA ARG A 99 -7.96 -4.92 -6.31
C ARG A 99 -8.27 -4.96 -4.81
N GLY A 100 -8.63 -6.12 -4.30
CA GLY A 100 -9.00 -6.37 -2.90
C GLY A 100 -10.47 -6.15 -2.57
N THR A 101 -11.31 -5.62 -3.46
CA THR A 101 -12.75 -5.48 -3.19
C THR A 101 -13.40 -6.84 -2.96
N VAL A 102 -14.23 -6.95 -1.91
CA VAL A 102 -15.03 -8.13 -1.56
C VAL A 102 -16.48 -7.87 -1.94
N SER A 103 -17.06 -8.79 -2.70
CA SER A 103 -18.40 -8.61 -3.27
C SER A 103 -19.23 -9.89 -3.21
N GLY A 104 -20.54 -9.75 -3.15
CA GLY A 104 -21.47 -10.87 -3.14
C GLY A 104 -21.64 -11.51 -4.51
N VAL A 105 -21.79 -12.81 -4.52
CA VAL A 105 -22.09 -13.61 -5.75
C VAL A 105 -23.58 -13.59 -6.03
N LEU A 106 -23.94 -13.50 -7.30
CA LEU A 106 -25.31 -13.59 -7.83
C LEU A 106 -25.41 -14.71 -8.87
N ILE A 107 -26.60 -15.28 -9.01
CA ILE A 107 -26.92 -16.11 -10.18
C ILE A 107 -27.08 -15.18 -11.39
N PRO A 108 -26.42 -15.46 -12.53
CA PRO A 108 -26.58 -14.64 -13.73
C PRO A 108 -28.05 -14.39 -14.08
N GLY A 109 -28.43 -13.11 -14.31
CA GLY A 109 -29.78 -12.71 -14.61
C GLY A 109 -30.75 -12.61 -13.42
N ASN A 110 -30.35 -13.00 -12.21
CA ASN A 110 -31.15 -12.89 -11.00
C ASN A 110 -30.49 -11.99 -9.95
N PRO A 111 -30.86 -10.69 -9.85
CA PRO A 111 -30.25 -9.75 -8.91
C PRO A 111 -30.60 -10.03 -7.44
N ASP A 112 -31.65 -10.79 -7.19
CA ASP A 112 -32.13 -11.11 -5.84
C ASP A 112 -31.65 -12.49 -5.36
N SER A 113 -30.58 -13.02 -5.97
CA SER A 113 -30.05 -14.35 -5.69
C SER A 113 -28.80 -14.38 -4.81
N ALA A 114 -28.41 -13.27 -4.21
CA ALA A 114 -27.27 -13.22 -3.32
C ALA A 114 -27.43 -14.13 -2.09
N GLY A 115 -26.33 -14.44 -1.46
CA GLY A 115 -26.39 -15.36 -0.30
C GLY A 115 -25.10 -15.42 0.51
N SER A 116 -24.57 -16.64 0.73
CA SER A 116 -23.34 -16.82 1.49
C SER A 116 -22.08 -16.68 0.64
N GLN A 117 -22.19 -16.86 -0.67
CA GLN A 117 -21.02 -16.82 -1.54
C GLN A 117 -20.52 -15.40 -1.75
N PHE A 118 -19.19 -15.26 -1.78
CA PHE A 118 -18.51 -13.99 -2.05
C PHE A 118 -17.32 -14.21 -2.98
N PHE A 119 -16.88 -13.13 -3.62
CA PHE A 119 -15.63 -13.13 -4.37
C PHE A 119 -14.73 -11.96 -3.95
N ILE A 120 -13.44 -12.12 -4.18
CA ILE A 120 -12.42 -11.11 -3.94
C ILE A 120 -11.77 -10.77 -5.28
N CYS A 121 -11.70 -9.48 -5.63
CA CYS A 121 -11.01 -9.01 -6.82
C CYS A 121 -9.50 -9.12 -6.67
N VAL A 122 -8.85 -9.86 -7.57
CA VAL A 122 -7.39 -9.99 -7.62
C VAL A 122 -6.76 -8.76 -8.25
N THR A 123 -7.39 -8.24 -9.30
CA THR A 123 -7.05 -6.97 -9.95
C THR A 123 -8.30 -6.10 -10.10
N ASP A 124 -8.17 -4.94 -10.70
CA ASP A 124 -9.31 -4.04 -10.96
C ASP A 124 -10.28 -4.69 -11.94
N GLN A 125 -11.57 -4.76 -11.58
CA GLN A 125 -12.68 -5.37 -12.31
C GLN A 125 -13.82 -4.37 -12.49
N LYS A 126 -13.54 -3.17 -13.00
CA LYS A 126 -14.50 -2.07 -13.08
C LYS A 126 -15.77 -2.39 -13.88
N GLN A 127 -15.71 -3.39 -14.78
CA GLN A 127 -16.88 -3.88 -15.49
C GLN A 127 -17.94 -4.51 -14.56
N LEU A 128 -17.59 -4.83 -13.31
CA LEU A 128 -18.51 -5.37 -12.29
C LEU A 128 -19.22 -4.27 -11.49
N ASP A 129 -18.79 -3.00 -11.63
CA ASP A 129 -19.34 -1.88 -10.89
C ASP A 129 -20.85 -1.74 -11.16
N GLY A 130 -21.62 -1.55 -10.07
CA GLY A 130 -23.07 -1.46 -10.12
C GLY A 130 -23.82 -2.77 -10.44
N GLN A 131 -23.12 -3.85 -10.84
CA GLN A 131 -23.73 -5.15 -11.12
C GLN A 131 -23.78 -6.06 -9.89
N PHE A 132 -22.77 -5.97 -9.02
CA PHE A 132 -22.65 -6.77 -7.81
C PHE A 132 -22.64 -5.88 -6.56
N THR A 133 -22.96 -6.47 -5.40
CA THR A 133 -22.92 -5.78 -4.11
C THR A 133 -21.48 -5.85 -3.56
N ALA A 134 -20.71 -4.79 -3.75
CA ALA A 134 -19.44 -4.63 -3.05
C ALA A 134 -19.71 -4.27 -1.58
N PHE A 135 -19.18 -5.04 -0.64
CA PHE A 135 -19.49 -4.86 0.79
C PHE A 135 -18.25 -4.83 1.69
N GLY A 136 -17.07 -5.04 1.14
CA GLY A 136 -15.84 -5.08 1.92
C GLY A 136 -14.58 -4.92 1.09
N ARG A 137 -13.45 -4.97 1.78
CA ARG A 137 -12.12 -4.88 1.20
C ARG A 137 -11.12 -5.70 2.00
N VAL A 138 -10.22 -6.40 1.32
CA VAL A 138 -9.04 -7.03 1.93
C VAL A 138 -8.07 -5.93 2.39
N VAL A 139 -7.62 -6.03 3.63
CA VAL A 139 -6.65 -5.09 4.24
C VAL A 139 -5.33 -5.74 4.59
N GLU A 140 -5.32 -7.08 4.75
CA GLU A 140 -4.10 -7.89 4.93
C GLU A 140 -4.28 -9.21 4.18
N GLY A 141 -3.20 -9.77 3.61
CA GLY A 141 -3.24 -11.08 2.94
C GLY A 141 -3.63 -11.03 1.46
N MET A 142 -3.41 -9.90 0.75
CA MET A 142 -3.62 -9.86 -0.70
C MET A 142 -2.66 -10.79 -1.44
N GLU A 143 -1.47 -11.03 -0.93
CA GLU A 143 -0.53 -12.02 -1.46
C GLU A 143 -1.08 -13.46 -1.36
N VAL A 144 -1.89 -13.76 -0.34
CA VAL A 144 -2.61 -15.03 -0.21
C VAL A 144 -3.71 -15.14 -1.26
N VAL A 145 -4.47 -14.06 -1.49
CA VAL A 145 -5.50 -13.98 -2.54
C VAL A 145 -4.88 -14.21 -3.92
N GLU A 146 -3.75 -13.57 -4.22
CA GLU A 146 -3.02 -13.74 -5.47
C GLU A 146 -2.51 -15.17 -5.64
N LYS A 147 -1.92 -15.74 -4.58
CA LYS A 147 -1.46 -17.12 -4.58
C LYS A 147 -2.60 -18.12 -4.86
N ILE A 148 -3.76 -17.92 -4.24
CA ILE A 148 -4.94 -18.75 -4.49
C ILE A 148 -5.40 -18.62 -5.96
N SER A 149 -5.37 -17.40 -6.53
CA SER A 149 -5.81 -17.16 -7.90
C SER A 149 -4.92 -17.81 -8.97
N GLN A 150 -3.69 -18.18 -8.61
CA GLN A 150 -2.71 -18.80 -9.49
C GLN A 150 -2.65 -20.32 -9.35
N LEU A 151 -3.47 -20.91 -8.49
CA LEU A 151 -3.53 -22.35 -8.34
C LEU A 151 -4.13 -23.01 -9.59
N PRO A 152 -3.75 -24.27 -9.92
CA PRO A 152 -4.35 -25.02 -11.01
C PRO A 152 -5.87 -25.12 -10.87
N THR A 153 -6.57 -24.99 -11.98
CA THR A 153 -8.04 -25.10 -12.09
C THR A 153 -8.44 -26.06 -13.20
N ASP A 154 -9.61 -26.66 -13.05
CA ASP A 154 -10.25 -27.43 -14.11
C ASP A 154 -10.89 -26.53 -15.19
N ASN A 155 -11.56 -27.13 -16.17
CA ASN A 155 -12.20 -26.40 -17.28
C ASN A 155 -13.35 -25.48 -16.84
N GLU A 156 -13.94 -25.72 -15.67
CA GLU A 156 -14.97 -24.87 -15.05
C GLU A 156 -14.39 -23.84 -14.08
N GLN A 157 -13.06 -23.63 -14.11
CA GLN A 157 -12.33 -22.72 -13.24
C GLN A 157 -12.40 -23.13 -11.74
N ARG A 158 -12.72 -24.38 -11.40
CA ARG A 158 -12.69 -24.87 -10.04
C ARG A 158 -11.25 -25.15 -9.62
N ILE A 159 -10.85 -24.60 -8.48
CA ILE A 159 -9.49 -24.80 -7.94
C ILE A 159 -9.27 -26.28 -7.66
N GLU A 160 -8.20 -26.88 -8.22
CA GLU A 160 -7.93 -28.33 -8.06
C GLU A 160 -7.43 -28.68 -6.66
N PRO A 161 -6.40 -28.01 -6.10
CA PRO A 161 -6.04 -28.22 -4.70
C PRO A 161 -7.08 -27.55 -3.80
N ARG A 162 -7.56 -28.31 -2.79
CA ARG A 162 -8.57 -27.79 -1.87
C ARG A 162 -8.02 -26.64 -1.03
N VAL A 163 -8.56 -25.45 -1.20
CA VAL A 163 -8.24 -24.26 -0.39
C VAL A 163 -9.34 -24.06 0.64
N GLU A 164 -9.16 -24.67 1.80
CA GLU A 164 -10.15 -24.66 2.87
C GLU A 164 -10.03 -23.41 3.75
N ILE A 165 -11.17 -22.87 4.17
CA ILE A 165 -11.29 -21.89 5.24
C ILE A 165 -11.33 -22.68 6.56
N ALA A 166 -10.20 -22.80 7.21
CA ALA A 166 -10.02 -23.62 8.40
C ALA A 166 -10.62 -22.97 9.65
N LYS A 167 -10.60 -21.62 9.71
CA LYS A 167 -11.13 -20.86 10.83
C LYS A 167 -11.60 -19.48 10.39
N THR A 168 -12.67 -18.99 11.05
CA THR A 168 -13.14 -17.62 10.88
C THR A 168 -13.41 -17.00 12.24
N TYR A 169 -13.12 -15.71 12.37
CA TYR A 169 -13.43 -14.95 13.58
C TYR A 169 -13.43 -13.45 13.33
N LEU A 170 -14.03 -12.71 14.26
CA LEU A 170 -13.94 -11.26 14.30
C LEU A 170 -12.79 -10.86 15.23
N ARG A 171 -12.01 -9.87 14.80
CA ARG A 171 -11.00 -9.22 15.65
C ARG A 171 -11.29 -7.73 15.75
N ASP A 172 -10.94 -7.13 16.86
CA ASP A 172 -11.01 -5.68 16.97
C ASP A 172 -10.08 -5.04 15.92
N ARG A 173 -10.56 -3.97 15.31
CA ARG A 173 -9.74 -3.21 14.38
C ARG A 173 -8.52 -2.65 15.12
N PRO A 174 -7.31 -2.85 14.61
CA PRO A 174 -6.13 -2.24 15.21
C PRO A 174 -6.36 -0.73 15.33
N LYS A 175 -6.12 -0.16 16.50
CA LYS A 175 -6.13 1.31 16.65
C LYS A 175 -5.12 1.88 15.66
N PRO A 176 -5.50 2.95 14.91
CA PRO A 176 -4.53 3.61 14.05
C PRO A 176 -3.28 3.97 14.85
N GLU A 177 -2.12 3.48 14.43
CA GLU A 177 -0.87 3.94 15.02
C GLU A 177 -0.77 5.45 14.80
N PRO A 178 -0.35 6.23 15.81
CA PRO A 178 -0.15 7.65 15.62
C PRO A 178 0.83 7.89 14.47
N ILE A 179 0.42 8.71 13.51
CA ILE A 179 1.30 9.07 12.41
C ILE A 179 2.46 9.90 12.99
N PRO A 180 3.71 9.45 12.85
CA PRO A 180 4.86 10.16 13.38
C PRO A 180 4.88 11.62 12.89
N PHE A 181 5.25 12.53 13.75
CA PHE A 181 5.39 13.96 13.47
C PHE A 181 4.12 14.66 12.94
N ALA A 182 2.92 14.06 13.09
CA ALA A 182 1.68 14.64 12.55
C ALA A 182 1.39 16.04 13.10
N ALA A 183 1.64 16.26 14.40
CA ALA A 183 1.41 17.52 15.08
C ALA A 183 2.72 18.18 15.60
N ALA A 184 3.89 17.68 15.18
CA ALA A 184 5.17 18.22 15.65
C ALA A 184 5.39 19.64 15.11
N THR A 185 5.83 20.57 15.96
CA THR A 185 6.20 21.92 15.56
C THR A 185 7.56 21.96 14.86
N PRO A 186 7.91 23.01 14.11
CA PRO A 186 9.25 23.16 13.55
C PRO A 186 10.36 23.06 14.62
N GLU A 187 10.15 23.65 15.81
CA GLU A 187 11.11 23.61 16.93
C GLU A 187 11.29 22.20 17.49
N GLU A 188 10.22 21.40 17.50
CA GLU A 188 10.29 19.99 17.88
C GLU A 188 11.03 19.18 16.84
N MET A 189 10.74 19.38 15.55
CA MET A 189 11.38 18.68 14.44
C MET A 189 12.87 19.01 14.30
N ALA A 190 13.28 20.24 14.64
CA ALA A 190 14.68 20.68 14.64
C ALA A 190 15.59 19.91 15.61
N LYS A 191 15.01 19.20 16.57
CA LYS A 191 15.74 18.35 17.55
C LYS A 191 16.15 16.99 16.95
N TYR A 192 15.69 16.67 15.73
CA TYR A 192 15.93 15.38 15.10
C TYR A 192 16.89 15.52 13.93
N ARG A 193 17.63 14.45 13.68
CA ARG A 193 18.47 14.23 12.52
C ARG A 193 18.09 12.91 11.87
N VAL A 194 18.50 12.70 10.64
CA VAL A 194 18.34 11.43 9.94
C VAL A 194 19.70 10.87 9.56
N VAL A 195 19.92 9.63 9.92
CA VAL A 195 21.07 8.84 9.46
C VAL A 195 20.61 8.00 8.27
N ILE A 196 21.23 8.23 7.12
CA ILE A 196 21.07 7.43 5.90
C ILE A 196 22.19 6.42 5.89
N ALA A 197 21.86 5.16 6.19
CA ALA A 197 22.81 4.05 6.15
C ALA A 197 22.84 3.43 4.76
N THR A 198 24.04 3.17 4.24
CA THR A 198 24.29 2.53 2.96
C THR A 198 25.39 1.47 3.09
N SER A 199 25.60 0.66 2.05
CA SER A 199 26.74 -0.26 1.99
C SER A 199 28.10 0.44 1.98
N LEU A 200 28.15 1.76 1.69
CA LEU A 200 29.35 2.56 1.65
C LEU A 200 29.61 3.37 2.92
N GLY A 201 28.67 3.34 3.87
CA GLY A 201 28.75 4.05 5.14
C GLY A 201 27.48 4.83 5.46
N ASN A 202 27.56 5.66 6.51
CA ASN A 202 26.45 6.45 7.00
C ASN A 202 26.61 7.93 6.63
N ILE A 203 25.48 8.56 6.27
CA ILE A 203 25.37 10.00 6.03
C ILE A 203 24.42 10.57 7.07
N GLU A 204 24.85 11.53 7.86
CA GLU A 204 24.00 12.20 8.84
C GLU A 204 23.53 13.55 8.31
N VAL A 205 22.22 13.78 8.36
CA VAL A 205 21.54 14.97 7.84
C VAL A 205 20.89 15.76 8.96
N ALA A 206 21.29 17.01 9.16
CA ALA A 206 20.57 18.00 9.95
C ALA A 206 19.44 18.60 9.11
N LEU A 207 18.31 18.91 9.74
CA LEU A 207 17.08 19.32 9.06
C LEU A 207 16.74 20.80 9.35
N PHE A 208 16.04 21.44 8.41
CA PHE A 208 15.69 22.86 8.44
C PHE A 208 14.17 23.08 8.45
N PRO A 209 13.46 22.64 9.51
CA PRO A 209 12.01 22.77 9.57
C PRO A 209 11.52 24.22 9.66
N GLU A 210 12.38 25.16 9.98
CA GLU A 210 12.07 26.60 10.04
C GLU A 210 11.82 27.22 8.64
N VAL A 211 12.38 26.59 7.58
CA VAL A 211 12.27 27.08 6.20
C VAL A 211 11.54 26.11 5.27
N ALA A 212 11.43 24.84 5.66
CA ALA A 212 10.75 23.81 4.88
C ALA A 212 10.01 22.80 5.79
N PRO A 213 9.02 23.27 6.59
CA PRO A 213 8.39 22.46 7.63
C PRO A 213 7.69 21.21 7.10
N GLU A 214 7.01 21.27 5.96
CA GLU A 214 6.27 20.11 5.44
C GLU A 214 7.20 19.10 4.75
N HIS A 215 8.26 19.54 4.10
CA HIS A 215 9.28 18.65 3.54
C HIS A 215 10.03 17.92 4.66
N VAL A 216 10.42 18.62 5.73
CA VAL A 216 11.05 18.00 6.91
C VAL A 216 10.11 17.02 7.59
N ARG A 217 8.85 17.41 7.79
CA ARG A 217 7.83 16.56 8.40
C ARG A 217 7.67 15.26 7.62
N GLN A 218 7.54 15.33 6.31
CA GLN A 218 7.37 14.17 5.46
C GLN A 218 8.63 13.29 5.43
N PHE A 219 9.81 13.91 5.34
CA PHE A 219 11.08 13.20 5.36
C PHE A 219 11.29 12.43 6.67
N LEU A 220 11.09 13.09 7.83
CA LEU A 220 11.14 12.45 9.16
C LEU A 220 10.11 11.34 9.30
N ARG A 221 8.89 11.57 8.85
CA ARG A 221 7.79 10.59 8.89
C ARG A 221 8.13 9.35 8.08
N PHE A 222 8.58 9.51 6.85
CA PHE A 222 8.93 8.38 5.99
C PHE A 222 10.14 7.62 6.51
N ALA A 223 11.14 8.31 7.05
CA ALA A 223 12.27 7.68 7.71
C ALA A 223 11.84 6.87 8.96
N GLN A 224 10.99 7.45 9.81
CA GLN A 224 10.50 6.80 11.05
C GLN A 224 9.61 5.58 10.76
N LEU A 225 8.84 5.60 9.67
CA LEU A 225 7.98 4.50 9.24
C LEU A 225 8.72 3.44 8.39
N GLY A 226 10.03 3.60 8.17
CA GLY A 226 10.83 2.71 7.34
C GLY A 226 10.43 2.73 5.86
N LEU A 227 9.76 3.80 5.38
CA LEU A 227 9.34 3.90 3.99
C LEU A 227 10.50 4.13 3.01
N TYR A 228 11.64 4.61 3.49
CA TYR A 228 12.87 4.73 2.70
C TYR A 228 13.70 3.44 2.68
N ASP A 229 13.44 2.48 3.56
CA ASP A 229 14.22 1.25 3.63
C ASP A 229 14.00 0.41 2.36
N GLY A 230 15.10 -0.01 1.75
CA GLY A 230 15.09 -0.73 0.48
C GLY A 230 14.91 0.15 -0.77
N THR A 231 14.86 1.49 -0.62
CA THR A 231 15.09 2.42 -1.73
C THR A 231 16.59 2.52 -2.05
N THR A 232 16.96 3.21 -3.11
CA THR A 232 18.37 3.32 -3.54
C THR A 232 18.74 4.77 -3.89
N PHE A 233 20.05 5.05 -3.90
CA PHE A 233 20.57 6.14 -4.71
C PHE A 233 20.53 5.69 -6.18
N HIS A 234 19.50 6.12 -6.88
CA HIS A 234 19.17 5.63 -8.23
C HIS A 234 19.69 6.51 -9.36
N ARG A 235 20.21 7.70 -9.02
CA ARG A 235 20.77 8.65 -10.00
C ARG A 235 21.97 9.38 -9.40
N VAL A 236 23.04 9.44 -10.17
CA VAL A 236 24.28 10.14 -9.84
C VAL A 236 24.69 10.99 -11.04
N VAL A 237 24.82 12.29 -10.83
CA VAL A 237 25.37 13.22 -11.81
C VAL A 237 26.65 13.80 -11.22
N PRO A 238 27.84 13.41 -11.70
CA PRO A 238 29.10 13.85 -11.15
C PRO A 238 29.22 15.37 -11.09
N ARG A 239 29.78 15.89 -10.00
CA ARG A 239 29.93 17.32 -9.71
C ARG A 239 28.61 18.11 -9.56
N PHE A 240 27.47 17.44 -9.65
CA PHE A 240 26.15 18.03 -9.52
C PHE A 240 25.44 17.49 -8.29
N VAL A 241 24.81 16.31 -8.38
CA VAL A 241 24.03 15.73 -7.29
C VAL A 241 24.07 14.21 -7.27
N ILE A 242 23.82 13.61 -6.09
CA ILE A 242 23.34 12.23 -5.96
C ILE A 242 21.87 12.28 -5.55
N GLN A 243 21.01 11.47 -6.16
CA GLN A 243 19.55 11.47 -5.93
C GLN A 243 19.10 10.07 -5.53
N GLY A 244 18.27 10.01 -4.48
CA GLY A 244 17.76 8.76 -3.94
C GLY A 244 16.37 8.90 -3.32
N GLY A 245 15.93 7.84 -2.65
CA GLY A 245 14.72 7.84 -1.82
C GLY A 245 13.40 7.64 -2.57
N SER A 246 13.41 7.26 -3.87
CA SER A 246 12.16 6.96 -4.58
C SER A 246 11.47 5.73 -3.97
N ILE A 247 10.37 5.94 -3.27
CA ILE A 247 9.60 4.87 -2.61
C ILE A 247 9.04 3.87 -3.62
N SER A 248 8.77 4.29 -4.85
CA SER A 248 8.33 3.41 -5.93
C SER A 248 9.41 2.40 -6.39
N SER A 249 10.68 2.62 -6.01
CA SER A 249 11.80 1.71 -6.33
C SER A 249 12.01 0.59 -5.30
N ARG A 250 11.23 0.55 -4.22
CA ARG A 250 11.33 -0.48 -3.19
C ARG A 250 11.04 -1.87 -3.76
N ARG A 251 11.71 -2.89 -3.24
CA ARG A 251 11.37 -4.31 -3.53
C ARG A 251 10.03 -4.70 -2.91
N GLU A 252 9.78 -4.26 -1.68
CA GLU A 252 8.54 -4.51 -0.97
C GLU A 252 7.56 -3.34 -1.17
N PRO A 253 6.29 -3.61 -1.50
CA PRO A 253 5.29 -2.56 -1.64
C PRO A 253 5.08 -1.82 -0.32
N VAL A 254 4.72 -0.56 -0.41
CA VAL A 254 4.33 0.23 0.77
C VAL A 254 3.06 -0.39 1.38
N PRO A 255 3.04 -0.65 2.70
CA PRO A 255 1.84 -1.11 3.37
C PRO A 255 0.66 -0.19 3.08
N GLN A 256 -0.51 -0.75 2.73
CA GLN A 256 -1.66 0.02 2.26
C GLN A 256 -2.11 1.10 3.27
N ARG A 257 -1.91 0.86 4.57
CA ARG A 257 -2.19 1.83 5.64
C ARG A 257 -1.41 3.14 5.50
N TYR A 258 -0.27 3.13 4.82
CA TYR A 258 0.56 4.32 4.60
C TYR A 258 0.35 4.97 3.22
N ALA A 259 -0.40 4.34 2.31
CA ALA A 259 -0.70 4.92 1.00
C ALA A 259 -1.27 6.36 1.06
N PRO A 260 -2.14 6.72 2.03
CA PRO A 260 -2.63 8.09 2.17
C PRO A 260 -1.55 9.13 2.52
N LEU A 261 -0.37 8.70 2.98
CA LEU A 261 0.76 9.56 3.29
C LEU A 261 1.61 9.92 2.06
N LEU A 262 1.49 9.13 0.99
CA LEU A 262 2.22 9.35 -0.27
C LEU A 262 1.53 10.46 -1.07
N LYS A 263 1.77 11.70 -0.68
CA LYS A 263 1.19 12.90 -1.31
C LYS A 263 2.29 13.85 -1.69
N SER A 264 2.13 14.47 -2.86
CA SER A 264 2.97 15.59 -3.27
C SER A 264 2.81 16.77 -2.30
N LEU A 265 3.89 17.47 -2.09
CA LEU A 265 3.97 18.66 -1.24
C LEU A 265 4.05 19.90 -2.09
N LYS A 266 3.47 20.99 -1.61
CA LYS A 266 3.72 22.32 -2.16
C LYS A 266 5.19 22.68 -1.99
N ALA A 267 5.74 23.38 -2.97
CA ALA A 267 7.12 23.83 -2.90
C ALA A 267 7.32 24.79 -1.72
N GLU A 268 8.40 24.57 -0.97
CA GLU A 268 8.86 25.45 0.12
C GLU A 268 10.20 26.07 -0.28
N PHE A 269 10.19 26.86 -1.36
CA PHE A 269 11.39 27.57 -1.83
C PHE A 269 11.83 28.57 -0.77
N ASN A 270 13.13 28.59 -0.48
CA ASN A 270 13.68 29.41 0.59
C ASN A 270 15.07 29.96 0.20
N SER A 271 15.66 30.76 1.09
CA SER A 271 16.95 31.43 0.85
C SER A 271 18.19 30.58 1.13
N ARG A 272 18.00 29.30 1.55
CA ARG A 272 19.13 28.39 1.72
C ARG A 272 19.72 28.04 0.37
N LEU A 273 21.06 28.16 0.26
CA LEU A 273 21.78 27.91 -0.98
C LEU A 273 22.06 26.43 -1.19
N HIS A 274 22.12 26.00 -2.44
CA HIS A 274 22.53 24.64 -2.82
C HIS A 274 24.05 24.51 -2.79
N VAL A 275 24.61 24.65 -1.59
CA VAL A 275 26.04 24.41 -1.34
C VAL A 275 26.31 22.92 -1.23
N ARG A 276 27.62 22.52 -1.22
CA ARG A 276 28.00 21.12 -1.03
C ARG A 276 27.35 20.51 0.23
N GLY A 277 26.73 19.34 0.07
CA GLY A 277 26.04 18.62 1.13
C GLY A 277 24.62 19.15 1.44
N ALA A 278 24.13 20.19 0.76
CA ALA A 278 22.73 20.60 0.88
C ALA A 278 21.80 19.46 0.43
N VAL A 279 20.74 19.22 1.20
CA VAL A 279 19.72 18.21 0.91
C VAL A 279 18.44 18.89 0.48
N SER A 280 17.96 18.56 -0.72
CA SER A 280 16.83 19.24 -1.33
C SER A 280 15.83 18.26 -1.93
N MET A 281 14.55 18.63 -2.02
CA MET A 281 13.50 17.79 -2.55
C MET A 281 13.56 17.71 -4.07
N ALA A 282 13.61 16.50 -4.61
CA ALA A 282 13.49 16.29 -6.05
C ALA A 282 12.02 16.42 -6.49
N ARG A 283 11.82 16.89 -7.71
CA ARG A 283 10.50 17.15 -8.30
C ARG A 283 10.53 17.00 -9.81
N THR A 284 9.37 16.95 -10.43
CA THR A 284 9.19 17.06 -11.87
C THR A 284 9.24 18.53 -12.33
N ALA A 285 8.75 18.85 -13.50
CA ALA A 285 8.60 20.23 -13.96
C ALA A 285 7.62 21.04 -13.09
N ASP A 286 6.62 20.35 -12.49
CA ASP A 286 5.70 20.95 -11.53
C ASP A 286 6.40 21.21 -10.20
N PRO A 287 6.49 22.46 -9.71
CA PRO A 287 7.08 22.77 -8.41
C PRO A 287 6.45 22.01 -7.24
N ASP A 288 5.16 21.75 -7.30
CA ASP A 288 4.37 21.09 -6.24
C ASP A 288 4.32 19.56 -6.37
N SER A 289 5.25 18.97 -7.12
CA SER A 289 5.33 17.51 -7.31
C SER A 289 6.32 16.78 -6.41
N GLY A 290 7.04 17.49 -5.54
CA GLY A 290 7.94 16.87 -4.57
C GLY A 290 7.20 15.95 -3.61
N MET A 291 7.72 14.71 -3.39
CA MET A 291 7.06 13.77 -2.49
C MET A 291 8.06 13.01 -1.62
N ASP A 292 8.89 12.18 -2.21
CA ASP A 292 9.74 11.21 -1.53
C ASP A 292 11.22 11.33 -1.93
N SER A 293 11.48 11.58 -3.19
CA SER A 293 12.84 11.63 -3.71
C SER A 293 13.57 12.90 -3.29
N PHE A 294 14.81 12.73 -2.85
CA PHE A 294 15.68 13.83 -2.44
C PHE A 294 17.01 13.75 -3.19
N PHE A 295 17.72 14.86 -3.23
CA PHE A 295 19.09 14.87 -3.73
C PHE A 295 20.05 15.58 -2.76
N ILE A 296 21.32 15.16 -2.79
CA ILE A 296 22.43 15.75 -2.04
C ILE A 296 23.37 16.41 -3.06
N VAL A 297 23.67 17.67 -2.81
CA VAL A 297 24.52 18.48 -3.70
C VAL A 297 26.00 18.14 -3.53
N LEU A 298 26.71 17.91 -4.63
CA LEU A 298 28.13 17.56 -4.64
C LEU A 298 29.04 18.77 -4.67
N GLU A 299 28.72 19.76 -5.51
CA GLU A 299 29.40 21.05 -5.63
C GLU A 299 28.34 22.18 -5.63
N PRO A 300 28.69 23.42 -5.28
CA PRO A 300 27.70 24.52 -5.26
C PRO A 300 26.95 24.66 -6.58
N GLN A 301 25.60 24.76 -6.51
CA GLN A 301 24.69 24.79 -7.65
C GLN A 301 23.75 26.03 -7.59
N PRO A 302 24.26 27.27 -7.82
CA PRO A 302 23.45 28.49 -7.68
C PRO A 302 22.22 28.51 -8.60
N GLN A 303 22.24 27.80 -9.73
CA GLN A 303 21.10 27.71 -10.65
C GLN A 303 19.88 27.01 -10.06
N LEU A 304 20.03 26.26 -8.94
CA LEU A 304 18.95 25.60 -8.20
C LEU A 304 18.34 26.50 -7.10
N ASP A 305 19.05 27.58 -6.72
CA ASP A 305 18.65 28.45 -5.62
C ASP A 305 17.30 29.12 -5.92
N GLY A 306 16.41 29.10 -4.92
CA GLY A 306 15.04 29.59 -5.04
C GLY A 306 14.12 28.80 -5.96
N LYS A 307 14.58 27.67 -6.54
CA LYS A 307 13.80 26.81 -7.46
C LYS A 307 13.55 25.42 -6.91
N TYR A 308 14.26 25.02 -5.86
CA TYR A 308 14.08 23.76 -5.14
C TYR A 308 14.02 24.02 -3.64
N SER A 309 13.35 23.16 -2.90
CA SER A 309 13.17 23.27 -1.46
C SER A 309 14.35 22.61 -0.74
N VAL A 310 15.31 23.43 -0.28
CA VAL A 310 16.38 22.96 0.60
C VAL A 310 15.78 22.71 1.98
N PHE A 311 15.86 21.48 2.48
CA PHE A 311 15.27 21.09 3.77
C PHE A 311 16.26 20.49 4.75
N GLY A 312 17.53 20.33 4.37
CA GLY A 312 18.57 19.77 5.24
C GLY A 312 19.99 20.00 4.75
N GLN A 313 20.95 19.55 5.55
CA GLN A 313 22.38 19.63 5.28
C GLN A 313 23.07 18.37 5.82
N VAL A 314 23.96 17.77 5.04
CA VAL A 314 24.88 16.73 5.51
C VAL A 314 25.83 17.34 6.53
N VAL A 315 25.85 16.78 7.73
CA VAL A 315 26.70 17.20 8.86
C VAL A 315 27.80 16.18 9.19
N SER A 316 27.64 14.93 8.74
CA SER A 316 28.64 13.87 8.83
C SER A 316 28.49 12.90 7.65
N GLY A 317 29.59 12.25 7.24
CA GLY A 317 29.57 11.29 6.14
C GLY A 317 29.63 11.92 4.75
N ILE A 318 30.21 13.10 4.61
CA ILE A 318 30.37 13.74 3.27
C ILE A 318 31.33 12.94 2.40
N ASP A 319 32.25 12.19 2.94
CA ASP A 319 33.12 11.22 2.27
C ASP A 319 32.32 10.02 1.73
N VAL A 320 31.27 9.60 2.41
CA VAL A 320 30.33 8.59 1.89
C VAL A 320 29.54 9.12 0.71
N VAL A 321 29.12 10.41 0.74
CA VAL A 321 28.50 11.09 -0.41
C VAL A 321 29.44 11.07 -1.62
N ASP A 322 30.75 11.33 -1.42
CA ASP A 322 31.76 11.27 -2.49
C ASP A 322 31.98 9.84 -3.00
N ALA A 323 31.98 8.86 -2.11
CA ALA A 323 32.08 7.45 -2.49
C ALA A 323 30.89 7.02 -3.39
N ILE A 324 29.67 7.46 -3.05
CA ILE A 324 28.48 7.24 -3.88
C ILE A 324 28.62 7.95 -5.24
N ALA A 325 29.10 9.20 -5.25
CA ALA A 325 29.29 9.99 -6.46
C ALA A 325 30.36 9.39 -7.40
N SER A 326 31.30 8.64 -6.84
CA SER A 326 32.40 7.96 -7.55
C SER A 326 32.10 6.52 -7.97
N ALA A 327 30.89 6.02 -7.65
CA ALA A 327 30.51 4.66 -8.01
C ALA A 327 30.49 4.47 -9.53
N PRO A 328 30.82 3.28 -10.05
CA PRO A 328 30.68 2.98 -11.48
C PRO A 328 29.25 3.16 -11.95
N LEU A 329 29.05 3.87 -13.06
CA LEU A 329 27.76 4.25 -13.60
C LEU A 329 27.47 3.60 -14.96
N ASN A 330 26.21 3.30 -15.20
CA ASN A 330 25.63 3.10 -16.54
C ASN A 330 24.70 4.29 -16.83
N GLY A 331 25.18 5.23 -17.65
CA GLY A 331 24.57 6.56 -17.75
C GLY A 331 24.63 7.31 -16.41
N GLU A 332 23.50 7.66 -15.84
CA GLU A 332 23.42 8.30 -14.52
C GLU A 332 23.07 7.31 -13.39
N ARG A 333 22.99 6.01 -13.65
CA ARG A 333 22.60 4.98 -12.67
C ARG A 333 23.82 4.23 -12.16
N PRO A 334 24.00 4.08 -10.84
CA PRO A 334 25.01 3.19 -10.29
C PRO A 334 24.82 1.74 -10.81
N ILE A 335 25.89 1.11 -11.31
CA ILE A 335 25.85 -0.29 -11.77
C ILE A 335 25.52 -1.21 -10.61
N GLN A 336 26.14 -1.01 -9.47
CA GLN A 336 25.80 -1.70 -8.23
C GLN A 336 24.78 -0.86 -7.46
N GLN A 337 23.64 -1.46 -7.09
CA GLN A 337 22.63 -0.77 -6.30
C GLN A 337 23.18 -0.36 -4.94
N ILE A 338 23.01 0.92 -4.59
CA ILE A 338 23.39 1.49 -3.29
C ILE A 338 22.08 1.68 -2.51
N GLU A 339 21.75 0.66 -1.72
CA GLU A 339 20.52 0.62 -0.94
C GLU A 339 20.56 1.62 0.23
N ILE A 340 19.41 2.18 0.54
CA ILE A 340 19.19 3.16 1.62
C ILE A 340 18.40 2.47 2.73
N ARG A 341 18.83 2.72 3.97
CA ARG A 341 18.04 2.52 5.20
C ARG A 341 18.14 3.78 6.03
N MET A 342 17.04 4.19 6.65
CA MET A 342 17.04 5.43 7.40
C MET A 342 16.70 5.22 8.88
N LYS A 343 17.36 6.01 9.72
CA LYS A 343 17.08 6.06 11.16
C LYS A 343 16.94 7.50 11.60
N VAL A 344 15.86 7.80 12.29
CA VAL A 344 15.68 9.09 12.97
C VAL A 344 16.38 9.04 14.32
N ILE A 345 17.20 10.06 14.61
CA ILE A 345 17.90 10.24 15.88
C ILE A 345 17.63 11.64 16.46
N LYS A 346 17.80 11.80 17.76
CA LYS A 346 17.75 13.10 18.44
C LYS A 346 19.14 13.67 18.63
#